data_04b694a17d0541d02378e2f5eff20611
#
_entry.id   04b694a17d0541d02378e2f5eff20611
#
_cell.length_a   1.000
_cell.length_b   1.000
_cell.length_c   1.000
_cell.angle_alpha   90.00
_cell.angle_beta   90.00
_cell.angle_gamma   90.00
#
_symmetry.space_group_name_H-M   'P 1'
#
loop_
_entity.id
_entity.type
_entity.pdbx_description
1 polymer ?
#
loop_
_entity_poly.entity_id
_entity_poly.type
_entity_poly.pdbx_seq_one_letter_code
_entity_poly.pdbx_strand_id
1 'polypeptide(L)'
;MKRIENVRNFCIIAHIDHGKSTLADRLLEKTNTVAQRDMQAQLLDTMDIERERGITIKLQAARMNYKAKDGQDYILNLIDTPGHVDFTYEVSRSLAACEGALLIVDATQGVEAQTLANVYLAVEQNLEIIPVINKIDLPSADVDRVKQEIEDILGIDASHAIPVSAKAGIGIEDVLEAVVNYIPAPEDTSDKPLRALVFDSCYDIYLGTLAYFKIIDGSIKLGDKVKFMASNKTYEVVELGYMNPLRKQVKELKTGDVGYFAASIKDVFQLVGDTVTNAEIPAKEPLPGYKKAVPMVFSGLYPVENHEYQDLKEALEKLKLNDSSITFEPENSTALGFGFRCGFLGMLHMEIIQERLEREYDLSLITTAPSVIYKITKTDGEVVYIDNPTKLPEPQYREKIEEPYVKVNVILPNEYVGTIMELCQTKRGIYKNMSYLDSVRVSLEYEMPLSEVITEFYDQLKSRSKGYASLDYEYSDYKRSDLVKLDVMLAGDPVDALSTIVHRDSAFHVGQKLTSKLKEIIPRQMFEVAIQASIGGRVIARTNVKAMRKNVLDKCYGGDITRKKKLLEKQKAGKKRMKSVGRVEVPQEAFMAVLSIGED
;
A
#
# COMPACT_ATOMS: atom_id res chain seq x y z
N MET A 1 -6.05 42.97 -9.78
CA MET A 1 -5.28 41.80 -9.36
C MET A 1 -5.35 40.74 -10.46
N LYS A 2 -4.26 40.08 -10.76
CA LYS A 2 -4.28 38.97 -11.71
C LYS A 2 -4.98 37.77 -11.04
N ARG A 3 -5.78 37.01 -11.79
CA ARG A 3 -6.51 35.82 -11.28
C ARG A 3 -5.61 34.86 -10.50
N ILE A 4 -4.36 34.69 -10.92
CA ILE A 4 -3.41 33.75 -10.33
C ILE A 4 -3.02 34.11 -8.90
N GLU A 5 -3.01 35.39 -8.55
CA GLU A 5 -2.70 35.89 -7.20
C GLU A 5 -3.70 35.37 -6.15
N ASN A 6 -4.90 35.00 -6.59
CA ASN A 6 -5.98 34.46 -5.76
C ASN A 6 -6.14 32.93 -5.86
N VAL A 7 -5.16 32.23 -6.42
CA VAL A 7 -5.16 30.74 -6.46
C VAL A 7 -4.27 30.21 -5.33
N ARG A 8 -4.74 29.17 -4.64
CA ARG A 8 -3.97 28.42 -3.63
C ARG A 8 -4.12 26.93 -3.89
N ASN A 9 -2.99 26.24 -4.07
CA ASN A 9 -2.96 24.80 -4.21
C ASN A 9 -2.31 24.22 -2.95
N PHE A 10 -3.02 23.38 -2.25
CA PHE A 10 -2.56 22.81 -1.00
C PHE A 10 -3.04 21.38 -0.82
N CYS A 11 -2.32 20.63 -0.02
CA CYS A 11 -2.69 19.29 0.40
C CYS A 11 -2.86 19.23 1.92
N ILE A 12 -3.37 18.09 2.39
CA ILE A 12 -3.48 17.80 3.82
C ILE A 12 -2.59 16.59 4.11
N ILE A 13 -1.61 16.76 4.99
CA ILE A 13 -0.75 15.69 5.50
C ILE A 13 -1.08 15.41 6.96
N ALA A 14 -1.21 14.15 7.31
CA ALA A 14 -1.59 13.72 8.64
C ALA A 14 -1.16 12.29 8.90
N HIS A 15 -1.02 11.93 10.17
CA HIS A 15 -1.02 10.52 10.57
C HIS A 15 -2.43 9.91 10.45
N ILE A 16 -2.51 8.59 10.40
CA ILE A 16 -3.79 7.85 10.41
C ILE A 16 -4.57 8.26 11.66
N ASP A 17 -5.89 8.40 11.53
CA ASP A 17 -6.82 8.80 12.60
C ASP A 17 -6.64 10.22 13.20
N HIS A 18 -5.73 11.06 12.70
CA HIS A 18 -5.62 12.46 13.14
C HIS A 18 -6.75 13.36 12.64
N GLY A 19 -7.65 12.84 11.77
CA GLY A 19 -8.88 13.52 11.34
C GLY A 19 -8.75 14.26 10.01
N LYS A 20 -7.89 13.79 9.11
CA LYS A 20 -7.65 14.34 7.77
C LYS A 20 -8.95 14.48 6.95
N SER A 21 -9.66 13.37 6.70
CA SER A 21 -10.89 13.34 5.89
C SER A 21 -12.02 14.18 6.56
N THR A 22 -12.08 14.18 7.90
CA THR A 22 -13.05 15.02 8.62
C THR A 22 -12.76 16.50 8.43
N LEU A 23 -11.49 16.93 8.44
CA LEU A 23 -11.14 18.33 8.17
C LEU A 23 -11.46 18.70 6.72
N ALA A 24 -11.13 17.84 5.76
CA ALA A 24 -11.46 18.05 4.35
C ALA A 24 -12.96 18.25 4.14
N ASP A 25 -13.80 17.41 4.75
CA ASP A 25 -15.26 17.57 4.73
C ASP A 25 -15.71 18.95 5.26
N ARG A 26 -15.13 19.42 6.37
CA ARG A 26 -15.46 20.73 6.95
C ARG A 26 -15.03 21.89 6.06
N LEU A 27 -13.90 21.79 5.38
CA LEU A 27 -13.46 22.81 4.41
C LEU A 27 -14.45 22.88 3.22
N LEU A 28 -14.88 21.74 2.68
CA LEU A 28 -15.88 21.66 1.61
C LEU A 28 -17.25 22.22 2.04
N GLU A 29 -17.69 21.91 3.25
CA GLU A 29 -18.93 22.42 3.84
C GLU A 29 -18.87 23.95 4.04
N LYS A 30 -17.81 24.47 4.67
CA LYS A 30 -17.65 25.89 4.99
C LYS A 30 -17.54 26.77 3.74
N THR A 31 -16.97 26.25 2.66
CA THR A 31 -16.89 26.92 1.35
C THR A 31 -18.12 26.76 0.49
N ASN A 32 -19.17 26.08 1.00
CA ASN A 32 -20.39 25.74 0.25
C ASN A 32 -20.09 25.06 -1.11
N THR A 33 -18.99 24.33 -1.19
CA THR A 33 -18.59 23.60 -2.40
C THR A 33 -19.59 22.48 -2.70
N VAL A 34 -20.15 21.88 -1.63
CA VAL A 34 -21.19 20.86 -1.68
C VAL A 34 -22.40 21.37 -0.89
N ALA A 35 -23.60 21.17 -1.43
CA ALA A 35 -24.80 21.55 -0.72
C ALA A 35 -24.97 20.72 0.56
N GLN A 36 -25.40 21.32 1.66
CA GLN A 36 -25.50 20.67 2.97
C GLN A 36 -26.32 19.36 2.93
N ARG A 37 -27.35 19.28 2.07
CA ARG A 37 -28.16 18.07 1.88
C ARG A 37 -27.42 16.91 1.20
N ASP A 38 -26.35 17.22 0.45
CA ASP A 38 -25.57 16.27 -0.32
C ASP A 38 -24.25 15.92 0.37
N MET A 39 -23.99 16.52 1.55
CA MET A 39 -22.82 16.21 2.38
C MET A 39 -22.94 14.82 3.00
N GLN A 40 -21.90 14.03 2.82
CA GLN A 40 -21.70 12.72 3.43
C GLN A 40 -20.36 12.72 4.18
N ALA A 41 -20.25 11.87 5.19
CA ALA A 41 -18.97 11.70 5.86
C ALA A 41 -17.94 11.11 4.91
N GLN A 42 -16.71 11.63 4.96
CA GLN A 42 -15.59 11.20 4.10
C GLN A 42 -15.94 11.33 2.60
N LEU A 43 -16.41 12.52 2.22
CA LEU A 43 -16.92 12.77 0.86
C LEU A 43 -15.87 12.58 -0.23
N LEU A 44 -14.60 12.87 0.04
CA LEU A 44 -13.49 12.67 -0.87
C LEU A 44 -13.03 11.21 -0.93
N ASP A 45 -13.33 10.40 0.07
CA ASP A 45 -13.07 8.97 0.07
C ASP A 45 -14.15 8.28 -0.78
N THR A 46 -13.89 8.09 -2.06
CA THR A 46 -14.91 7.64 -3.04
C THR A 46 -15.10 6.13 -3.08
N MET A 47 -14.14 5.37 -2.57
CA MET A 47 -14.23 3.92 -2.50
C MET A 47 -14.88 3.46 -1.18
N ASP A 48 -15.71 2.41 -1.23
CA ASP A 48 -16.29 1.82 -0.02
C ASP A 48 -15.20 1.31 0.94
N ILE A 49 -14.12 0.76 0.40
CA ILE A 49 -12.95 0.28 1.15
C ILE A 49 -12.29 1.42 1.95
N GLU A 50 -12.18 2.62 1.37
CA GLU A 50 -11.63 3.79 2.06
C GLU A 50 -12.47 4.14 3.29
N ARG A 51 -13.79 4.17 3.14
CA ARG A 51 -14.74 4.50 4.21
C ARG A 51 -14.79 3.43 5.30
N GLU A 52 -14.78 2.15 4.92
CA GLU A 52 -14.78 1.02 5.85
C GLU A 52 -13.51 0.96 6.69
N ARG A 53 -12.35 1.22 6.07
CA ARG A 53 -11.04 1.18 6.74
C ARG A 53 -10.66 2.51 7.39
N GLY A 54 -11.37 3.60 7.10
CA GLY A 54 -11.08 4.95 7.62
C GLY A 54 -9.78 5.55 7.09
N ILE A 55 -9.32 5.11 5.92
CA ILE A 55 -8.06 5.57 5.30
C ILE A 55 -8.32 6.06 3.88
N THR A 56 -7.66 7.13 3.48
CA THR A 56 -7.61 7.56 2.07
C THR A 56 -6.59 6.70 1.33
N ILE A 57 -7.02 6.09 0.25
CA ILE A 57 -6.20 5.23 -0.62
C ILE A 57 -5.84 6.00 -1.88
N LYS A 58 -6.82 6.61 -2.52
CA LYS A 58 -6.63 7.32 -3.79
C LYS A 58 -6.66 8.83 -3.60
N LEU A 59 -5.72 9.47 -4.27
CA LEU A 59 -5.65 10.92 -4.35
C LEU A 59 -6.94 11.50 -4.96
N GLN A 60 -7.50 12.53 -4.34
CA GLN A 60 -8.64 13.28 -4.83
C GLN A 60 -8.35 14.77 -4.84
N ALA A 61 -8.77 15.45 -5.90
CA ALA A 61 -8.64 16.90 -5.99
C ALA A 61 -10.03 17.55 -5.88
N ALA A 62 -10.13 18.64 -5.14
CA ALA A 62 -11.35 19.40 -5.00
C ALA A 62 -11.07 20.91 -5.09
N ARG A 63 -11.74 21.58 -6.05
CA ARG A 63 -11.70 23.03 -6.17
C ARG A 63 -12.81 23.65 -5.33
N MET A 64 -12.45 24.56 -4.44
CA MET A 64 -13.34 25.35 -3.61
C MET A 64 -13.24 26.83 -4.00
N ASN A 65 -14.36 27.56 -3.92
CA ASN A 65 -14.36 29.02 -4.01
C ASN A 65 -14.58 29.58 -2.61
N TYR A 66 -13.69 30.45 -2.17
CA TYR A 66 -13.76 31.02 -0.84
C TYR A 66 -13.66 32.54 -0.90
N LYS A 67 -14.62 33.22 -0.22
CA LYS A 67 -14.56 34.65 -0.02
C LYS A 67 -13.88 34.94 1.31
N ALA A 68 -12.65 35.41 1.25
CA ALA A 68 -11.84 35.66 2.44
C ALA A 68 -12.27 36.95 3.18
N LYS A 69 -11.74 37.11 4.41
CA LYS A 69 -12.01 38.30 5.25
C LYS A 69 -11.50 39.61 4.63
N ASP A 70 -10.55 39.56 3.71
CA ASP A 70 -10.09 40.70 2.92
C ASP A 70 -11.10 41.16 1.85
N GLY A 71 -12.21 40.43 1.67
CA GLY A 71 -13.28 40.70 0.74
C GLY A 71 -13.04 40.19 -0.67
N GLN A 72 -11.92 39.53 -0.96
CA GLN A 72 -11.58 38.95 -2.25
C GLN A 72 -12.08 37.52 -2.38
N ASP A 73 -12.31 37.09 -3.61
CA ASP A 73 -12.69 35.71 -3.94
C ASP A 73 -11.41 34.92 -4.31
N TYR A 74 -11.18 33.81 -3.61
CA TYR A 74 -10.07 32.90 -3.82
C TYR A 74 -10.52 31.57 -4.41
N ILE A 75 -9.65 30.98 -5.23
CA ILE A 75 -9.77 29.61 -5.73
C ILE A 75 -8.80 28.75 -4.90
N LEU A 76 -9.35 27.85 -4.11
CA LEU A 76 -8.62 26.93 -3.27
C LEU A 76 -8.70 25.53 -3.90
N ASN A 77 -7.58 24.98 -4.33
CA ASN A 77 -7.50 23.61 -4.85
C ASN A 77 -6.90 22.73 -3.73
N LEU A 78 -7.74 21.92 -3.11
CA LEU A 78 -7.34 20.90 -2.18
C LEU A 78 -6.96 19.64 -2.94
N ILE A 79 -5.80 19.06 -2.63
CA ILE A 79 -5.39 17.73 -3.09
C ILE A 79 -5.33 16.84 -1.84
N ASP A 80 -6.31 15.96 -1.70
CA ASP A 80 -6.36 15.03 -0.57
C ASP A 80 -5.36 13.89 -0.78
N THR A 81 -4.56 13.58 0.26
CA THR A 81 -3.43 12.65 0.18
C THR A 81 -3.66 11.43 1.05
N PRO A 82 -3.20 10.23 0.66
CA PRO A 82 -3.12 9.12 1.58
C PRO A 82 -2.27 9.45 2.82
N GLY A 83 -2.55 8.79 3.95
CA GLY A 83 -1.79 8.98 5.19
C GLY A 83 -0.86 7.82 5.56
N HIS A 84 -0.94 6.68 4.86
CA HIS A 84 -0.22 5.46 5.19
C HIS A 84 1.14 5.36 4.48
N VAL A 85 2.13 4.75 5.14
CA VAL A 85 3.51 4.58 4.61
C VAL A 85 3.55 3.87 3.25
N ASP A 86 2.71 2.89 3.01
CA ASP A 86 2.65 2.16 1.73
C ASP A 86 2.34 3.10 0.55
N PHE A 87 1.69 4.24 0.80
CA PHE A 87 1.29 5.21 -0.21
C PHE A 87 2.20 6.45 -0.28
N THR A 88 3.42 6.36 0.25
CA THR A 88 4.42 7.46 0.21
C THR A 88 4.65 7.99 -1.21
N TYR A 89 4.52 7.12 -2.22
CA TYR A 89 4.62 7.51 -3.63
C TYR A 89 3.48 8.44 -4.06
N GLU A 90 2.23 8.14 -3.68
CA GLU A 90 1.05 8.98 -3.91
C GLU A 90 1.17 10.31 -3.17
N VAL A 91 1.64 10.28 -1.92
CA VAL A 91 1.91 11.49 -1.12
C VAL A 91 2.91 12.40 -1.85
N SER A 92 4.04 11.87 -2.28
CA SER A 92 5.07 12.63 -3.00
C SER A 92 4.53 13.33 -4.25
N ARG A 93 3.65 12.66 -5.01
CA ARG A 93 3.00 13.25 -6.20
C ARG A 93 2.05 14.38 -5.87
N SER A 94 1.26 14.19 -4.80
CA SER A 94 0.33 15.22 -4.32
C SER A 94 1.06 16.47 -3.87
N LEU A 95 2.13 16.29 -3.09
CA LEU A 95 2.97 17.39 -2.60
C LEU A 95 3.56 18.20 -3.76
N ALA A 96 4.09 17.54 -4.80
CA ALA A 96 4.65 18.22 -5.96
C ALA A 96 3.61 19.02 -6.78
N ALA A 97 2.31 18.77 -6.59
CA ALA A 97 1.24 19.53 -7.20
C ALA A 97 0.75 20.70 -6.34
N CYS A 98 1.34 20.96 -5.17
CA CYS A 98 0.94 21.99 -4.22
C CYS A 98 2.01 23.07 -4.05
N GLU A 99 1.62 24.22 -3.51
CA GLU A 99 2.48 25.27 -2.98
C GLU A 99 2.52 25.26 -1.45
N GLY A 100 1.59 24.57 -0.78
CA GLY A 100 1.57 24.44 0.67
C GLY A 100 0.89 23.17 1.15
N ALA A 101 1.05 22.89 2.44
CA ALA A 101 0.46 21.73 3.12
C ALA A 101 -0.13 22.12 4.48
N LEU A 102 -1.31 21.60 4.77
CA LEU A 102 -1.87 21.61 6.12
C LEU A 102 -1.37 20.38 6.86
N LEU A 103 -0.59 20.58 7.91
CA LEU A 103 -0.10 19.50 8.78
C LEU A 103 -1.07 19.30 9.94
N ILE A 104 -1.81 18.21 9.92
CA ILE A 104 -2.75 17.88 11.00
C ILE A 104 -2.06 17.04 12.07
N VAL A 105 -2.11 17.52 13.31
CA VAL A 105 -1.60 16.80 14.48
C VAL A 105 -2.73 16.68 15.51
N ASP A 106 -2.92 15.49 16.05
CA ASP A 106 -3.91 15.23 17.11
C ASP A 106 -3.45 15.87 18.43
N ALA A 107 -4.31 16.69 19.05
CA ALA A 107 -4.03 17.36 20.32
C ALA A 107 -3.78 16.39 21.50
N THR A 108 -4.17 15.11 21.37
CA THR A 108 -4.00 14.09 22.40
C THR A 108 -2.78 13.21 22.17
N GLN A 109 -2.50 12.85 20.90
CA GLN A 109 -1.42 11.93 20.54
C GLN A 109 -0.11 12.67 20.23
N GLY A 110 -0.18 13.87 19.63
CA GLY A 110 0.99 14.65 19.24
C GLY A 110 1.63 14.17 17.92
N VAL A 111 2.93 14.41 17.77
CA VAL A 111 3.68 14.04 16.57
C VAL A 111 3.98 12.54 16.54
N GLU A 112 3.66 11.88 15.43
CA GLU A 112 3.82 10.46 15.17
C GLU A 112 4.85 10.21 14.05
N ALA A 113 5.32 8.94 13.84
CA ALA A 113 6.36 8.63 12.87
C ALA A 113 6.00 9.02 11.43
N GLN A 114 4.76 8.76 11.00
CA GLN A 114 4.29 9.16 9.67
C GLN A 114 4.15 10.67 9.50
N THR A 115 3.87 11.40 10.60
CA THR A 115 3.87 12.87 10.60
C THR A 115 5.25 13.39 10.20
N LEU A 116 6.29 12.86 10.83
CA LEU A 116 7.68 13.24 10.57
C LEU A 116 8.08 12.92 9.11
N ALA A 117 7.79 11.71 8.62
CA ALA A 117 8.08 11.31 7.25
C ALA A 117 7.40 12.22 6.22
N ASN A 118 6.10 12.51 6.40
CA ASN A 118 5.34 13.38 5.49
C ASN A 118 5.85 14.82 5.51
N VAL A 119 6.27 15.33 6.67
CA VAL A 119 6.88 16.67 6.79
C VAL A 119 8.19 16.73 6.02
N TYR A 120 9.06 15.73 6.12
CA TYR A 120 10.31 15.72 5.34
C TYR A 120 10.04 15.75 3.83
N LEU A 121 9.06 14.98 3.36
CA LEU A 121 8.66 15.02 1.94
C LEU A 121 8.14 16.41 1.52
N ALA A 122 7.36 17.09 2.39
CA ALA A 122 6.87 18.44 2.12
C ALA A 122 8.01 19.48 2.08
N VAL A 123 8.97 19.36 2.99
CA VAL A 123 10.17 20.22 3.02
C VAL A 123 11.04 20.01 1.77
N GLU A 124 11.24 18.77 1.31
CA GLU A 124 11.95 18.46 0.07
C GLU A 124 11.31 19.13 -1.16
N GLN A 125 9.99 19.33 -1.15
CA GLN A 125 9.25 20.02 -2.20
C GLN A 125 9.17 21.54 -1.98
N ASN A 126 9.82 22.09 -0.93
CA ASN A 126 9.78 23.51 -0.54
C ASN A 126 8.35 24.03 -0.32
N LEU A 127 7.47 23.23 0.27
CA LEU A 127 6.10 23.64 0.57
C LEU A 127 6.04 24.50 1.84
N GLU A 128 5.13 25.49 1.84
CA GLU A 128 4.74 26.18 3.06
C GLU A 128 3.89 25.26 3.93
N ILE A 129 4.29 25.02 5.17
CA ILE A 129 3.61 24.07 6.07
C ILE A 129 2.88 24.82 7.16
N ILE A 130 1.56 24.63 7.23
CA ILE A 130 0.69 25.26 8.25
C ILE A 130 0.28 24.19 9.25
N PRO A 131 0.74 24.24 10.52
CA PRO A 131 0.32 23.32 11.55
C PRO A 131 -1.16 23.54 11.96
N VAL A 132 -1.93 22.46 12.03
CA VAL A 132 -3.32 22.42 12.48
C VAL A 132 -3.44 21.38 13.58
N ILE A 133 -3.75 21.82 14.79
CA ILE A 133 -3.87 20.95 15.98
C ILE A 133 -5.34 20.58 16.13
N ASN A 134 -5.68 19.32 15.82
CA ASN A 134 -7.05 18.83 15.78
C ASN A 134 -7.46 18.12 17.07
N LYS A 135 -8.76 17.89 17.21
CA LYS A 135 -9.40 17.18 18.33
C LYS A 135 -9.28 17.92 19.67
N ILE A 136 -9.27 19.25 19.65
CA ILE A 136 -9.23 20.07 20.88
C ILE A 136 -10.48 19.92 21.77
N ASP A 137 -11.53 19.28 21.27
CA ASP A 137 -12.76 18.96 22.00
C ASP A 137 -12.59 17.78 22.97
N LEU A 138 -11.52 17.02 22.87
CA LEU A 138 -11.27 15.88 23.76
C LEU A 138 -10.71 16.32 25.11
N PRO A 139 -11.12 15.68 26.23
CA PRO A 139 -10.67 16.05 27.58
C PRO A 139 -9.16 15.93 27.80
N SER A 140 -8.49 15.07 27.03
CA SER A 140 -7.03 14.83 27.09
C SER A 140 -6.23 15.71 26.11
N ALA A 141 -6.89 16.67 25.43
CA ALA A 141 -6.22 17.55 24.48
C ALA A 141 -5.28 18.52 25.19
N ASP A 142 -4.04 18.63 24.70
CA ASP A 142 -3.02 19.54 25.19
C ASP A 142 -2.36 20.26 24.02
N VAL A 143 -2.91 21.42 23.67
CA VAL A 143 -2.48 22.22 22.52
C VAL A 143 -1.07 22.77 22.70
N ASP A 144 -0.73 23.23 23.92
CA ASP A 144 0.58 23.85 24.17
C ASP A 144 1.70 22.82 24.11
N ARG A 145 1.49 21.64 24.65
CA ARG A 145 2.40 20.51 24.52
C ARG A 145 2.65 20.16 23.05
N VAL A 146 1.56 20.03 22.26
CA VAL A 146 1.70 19.64 20.84
C VAL A 146 2.38 20.73 20.01
N LYS A 147 2.17 22.03 20.31
CA LYS A 147 2.96 23.12 19.70
C LYS A 147 4.44 22.96 19.95
N GLN A 148 4.81 22.71 21.21
CA GLN A 148 6.22 22.49 21.57
C GLN A 148 6.80 21.26 20.84
N GLU A 149 6.05 20.17 20.73
CA GLU A 149 6.49 18.98 19.97
C GLU A 149 6.71 19.28 18.48
N ILE A 150 5.84 20.07 17.85
CA ILE A 150 6.00 20.48 16.44
C ILE A 150 7.30 21.28 16.27
N GLU A 151 7.59 22.21 17.18
CA GLU A 151 8.83 23.01 17.14
C GLU A 151 10.08 22.15 17.41
N ASP A 152 10.06 21.33 18.47
CA ASP A 152 11.23 20.57 18.91
C ASP A 152 11.57 19.38 17.98
N ILE A 153 10.54 18.67 17.47
CA ILE A 153 10.72 17.43 16.68
C ILE A 153 10.78 17.73 15.19
N LEU A 154 9.89 18.60 14.69
CA LEU A 154 9.79 18.88 13.26
C LEU A 154 10.60 20.12 12.83
N GLY A 155 10.97 20.96 13.77
CA GLY A 155 11.66 22.21 13.48
C GLY A 155 10.80 23.25 12.74
N ILE A 156 9.48 23.15 12.84
CA ILE A 156 8.50 24.03 12.19
C ILE A 156 8.00 25.03 13.23
N ASP A 157 7.93 26.33 12.90
CA ASP A 157 7.34 27.35 13.74
C ASP A 157 5.85 27.06 13.99
N ALA A 158 5.50 26.72 15.23
CA ALA A 158 4.15 26.45 15.67
C ALA A 158 3.45 27.65 16.32
N SER A 159 4.06 28.84 16.31
CA SER A 159 3.46 30.07 16.86
C SER A 159 2.10 30.40 16.21
N HIS A 160 1.97 30.07 14.92
CA HIS A 160 0.76 30.24 14.12
C HIS A 160 -0.08 28.97 13.98
N ALA A 161 0.21 27.91 14.77
CA ALA A 161 -0.56 26.68 14.74
C ALA A 161 -2.03 26.92 15.12
N ILE A 162 -2.95 26.36 14.34
CA ILE A 162 -4.38 26.62 14.45
C ILE A 162 -5.06 25.48 15.23
N PRO A 163 -5.58 25.75 16.43
CA PRO A 163 -6.34 24.76 17.19
C PRO A 163 -7.74 24.59 16.59
N VAL A 164 -8.11 23.33 16.26
CA VAL A 164 -9.40 23.01 15.64
C VAL A 164 -10.05 21.79 16.29
N SER A 165 -11.37 21.72 16.18
CA SER A 165 -12.12 20.48 16.25
C SER A 165 -12.86 20.28 14.94
N ALA A 166 -12.30 19.46 14.06
CA ALA A 166 -12.95 19.14 12.80
C ALA A 166 -14.32 18.49 13.03
N LYS A 167 -14.45 17.66 14.07
CA LYS A 167 -15.73 17.04 14.45
C LYS A 167 -16.78 18.06 14.85
N ALA A 168 -16.41 19.04 15.68
CA ALA A 168 -17.33 20.07 16.16
C ALA A 168 -17.43 21.30 15.23
N GLY A 169 -16.62 21.38 14.18
CA GLY A 169 -16.58 22.51 13.24
C GLY A 169 -15.93 23.78 13.81
N ILE A 170 -15.09 23.64 14.85
CA ILE A 170 -14.41 24.76 15.53
C ILE A 170 -13.11 25.07 14.80
N GLY A 171 -12.80 26.37 14.57
CA GLY A 171 -11.54 26.83 13.98
C GLY A 171 -11.42 26.65 12.46
N ILE A 172 -12.44 26.15 11.75
CA ILE A 172 -12.37 25.82 10.31
C ILE A 172 -12.15 27.09 9.45
N GLU A 173 -12.78 28.21 9.81
CA GLU A 173 -12.62 29.48 9.11
C GLU A 173 -11.20 30.02 9.25
N ASP A 174 -10.59 29.83 10.43
CA ASP A 174 -9.21 30.27 10.66
C ASP A 174 -8.20 29.44 9.83
N VAL A 175 -8.49 28.15 9.58
CA VAL A 175 -7.71 27.34 8.64
C VAL A 175 -7.82 27.88 7.21
N LEU A 176 -9.03 28.22 6.74
CA LEU A 176 -9.22 28.81 5.40
C LEU A 176 -8.50 30.15 5.25
N GLU A 177 -8.56 31.01 6.26
CA GLU A 177 -7.83 32.28 6.27
C GLU A 177 -6.31 32.06 6.28
N ALA A 178 -5.83 31.07 7.01
CA ALA A 178 -4.41 30.74 7.02
C ALA A 178 -3.94 30.23 5.64
N VAL A 179 -4.72 29.40 4.97
CA VAL A 179 -4.44 28.97 3.57
C VAL A 179 -4.32 30.18 2.65
N VAL A 180 -5.22 31.16 2.77
CA VAL A 180 -5.18 32.39 1.96
C VAL A 180 -3.94 33.23 2.25
N ASN A 181 -3.58 33.37 3.54
CA ASN A 181 -2.56 34.32 3.99
C ASN A 181 -1.13 33.79 3.91
N TYR A 182 -0.92 32.49 4.16
CA TYR A 182 0.41 31.91 4.28
C TYR A 182 0.83 31.10 3.04
N ILE A 183 -0.09 30.39 2.38
CA ILE A 183 0.29 29.63 1.18
C ILE A 183 0.51 30.59 0.01
N PRO A 184 1.67 30.54 -0.66
CA PRO A 184 1.95 31.41 -1.79
C PRO A 184 1.05 31.09 -3.00
N ALA A 185 0.80 32.11 -3.84
CA ALA A 185 0.17 31.89 -5.13
C ALA A 185 1.17 31.22 -6.09
N PRO A 186 0.71 30.43 -7.06
CA PRO A 186 1.55 29.91 -8.14
C PRO A 186 2.23 31.06 -8.93
N GLU A 187 3.41 30.82 -9.49
CA GLU A 187 4.06 31.79 -10.37
C GLU A 187 3.26 32.05 -11.64
N ASP A 188 3.18 33.32 -12.07
CA ASP A 188 2.51 33.68 -13.32
C ASP A 188 3.42 33.44 -14.53
N THR A 189 3.26 32.30 -15.15
CA THR A 189 3.97 31.89 -16.37
C THR A 189 3.01 31.62 -17.54
N SER A 190 1.88 32.31 -17.55
CA SER A 190 0.80 32.12 -18.52
C SER A 190 1.17 32.46 -19.97
N ASP A 191 2.26 33.20 -20.19
CA ASP A 191 2.82 33.56 -21.49
C ASP A 191 3.77 32.50 -22.08
N LYS A 192 4.15 31.50 -21.30
CA LYS A 192 5.02 30.40 -21.75
C LYS A 192 4.24 29.30 -22.47
N PRO A 193 4.92 28.45 -23.27
CA PRO A 193 4.31 27.23 -23.80
C PRO A 193 3.74 26.32 -22.70
N LEU A 194 2.64 25.64 -22.99
CA LEU A 194 2.00 24.71 -22.03
C LEU A 194 3.00 23.71 -21.49
N ARG A 195 3.10 23.63 -20.15
CA ARG A 195 3.65 22.51 -19.41
C ARG A 195 2.71 22.16 -18.26
N ALA A 196 2.14 20.98 -18.33
CA ALA A 196 1.30 20.44 -17.26
C ALA A 196 1.86 19.12 -16.79
N LEU A 197 1.96 18.95 -15.47
CA LEU A 197 2.46 17.72 -14.84
C LEU A 197 1.28 16.83 -14.49
N VAL A 198 1.25 15.61 -15.03
CA VAL A 198 0.25 14.61 -14.68
C VAL A 198 0.61 13.96 -13.35
N PHE A 199 -0.23 14.15 -12.33
CA PHE A 199 0.01 13.59 -11.01
C PHE A 199 -0.82 12.34 -10.71
N ASP A 200 -1.95 12.12 -11.43
CA ASP A 200 -2.77 10.91 -11.28
C ASP A 200 -3.54 10.59 -12.56
N SER A 201 -4.11 9.39 -12.63
CA SER A 201 -4.98 8.96 -13.72
C SER A 201 -6.13 8.10 -13.22
N CYS A 202 -7.24 8.11 -13.96
CA CYS A 202 -8.41 7.30 -13.69
C CYS A 202 -9.01 6.78 -14.98
N TYR A 203 -9.44 5.53 -15.00
CA TYR A 203 -10.16 4.99 -16.14
C TYR A 203 -11.67 5.19 -15.98
N ASP A 204 -12.26 5.84 -16.96
CA ASP A 204 -13.70 6.03 -17.08
C ASP A 204 -14.22 5.18 -18.25
N ILE A 205 -15.30 4.42 -18.04
CA ILE A 205 -15.83 3.49 -19.05
C ILE A 205 -16.36 4.18 -20.32
N TYR A 206 -16.71 5.46 -20.23
CA TYR A 206 -17.25 6.24 -21.36
C TYR A 206 -16.21 7.12 -22.03
N LEU A 207 -15.29 7.71 -21.24
CA LEU A 207 -14.31 8.70 -21.71
C LEU A 207 -12.91 8.10 -21.92
N GLY A 208 -12.69 6.87 -21.48
CA GLY A 208 -11.37 6.26 -21.44
C GLY A 208 -10.54 6.79 -20.27
N THR A 209 -9.24 6.95 -20.46
CA THR A 209 -8.35 7.42 -19.38
C THR A 209 -8.47 8.94 -19.20
N LEU A 210 -8.79 9.34 -17.99
CA LEU A 210 -8.72 10.72 -17.50
C LEU A 210 -7.34 10.96 -16.91
N ALA A 211 -6.65 12.03 -17.32
CA ALA A 211 -5.41 12.49 -16.73
C ALA A 211 -5.68 13.66 -15.81
N TYR A 212 -5.31 13.53 -14.53
CA TYR A 212 -5.32 14.63 -13.55
C TYR A 212 -3.97 15.35 -13.59
N PHE A 213 -4.00 16.67 -13.69
CA PHE A 213 -2.81 17.46 -13.90
C PHE A 213 -2.85 18.81 -13.20
N LYS A 214 -1.65 19.37 -12.96
CA LYS A 214 -1.45 20.77 -12.60
C LYS A 214 -0.77 21.50 -13.76
N ILE A 215 -1.29 22.66 -14.14
CA ILE A 215 -0.65 23.52 -15.13
C ILE A 215 0.41 24.36 -14.43
N ILE A 216 1.66 24.14 -14.83
CA ILE A 216 2.80 24.94 -14.36
C ILE A 216 2.99 26.16 -15.26
N ASP A 217 2.98 25.99 -16.57
CA ASP A 217 3.11 27.07 -17.55
C ASP A 217 2.00 27.05 -18.59
N GLY A 218 1.61 28.23 -19.07
CA GLY A 218 0.71 28.39 -20.19
C GLY A 218 -0.76 28.08 -19.92
N SER A 219 -1.44 27.52 -20.90
CA SER A 219 -2.86 27.16 -20.81
C SER A 219 -3.20 25.99 -21.71
N ILE A 220 -4.32 25.32 -21.41
CA ILE A 220 -4.90 24.23 -22.22
C ILE A 220 -6.36 24.52 -22.49
N LYS A 221 -6.84 24.20 -23.70
CA LYS A 221 -8.20 24.39 -24.14
C LYS A 221 -8.83 23.11 -24.63
N LEU A 222 -10.15 23.04 -24.55
CA LEU A 222 -10.93 21.98 -25.18
C LEU A 222 -10.65 21.96 -26.68
N GLY A 223 -10.35 20.78 -27.25
CA GLY A 223 -9.99 20.58 -28.66
C GLY A 223 -8.50 20.77 -28.97
N ASP A 224 -7.68 21.19 -28.00
CA ASP A 224 -6.22 21.29 -28.21
C ASP A 224 -5.61 19.89 -28.45
N LYS A 225 -4.61 19.86 -29.34
CA LYS A 225 -3.75 18.67 -29.48
C LYS A 225 -2.62 18.74 -28.46
N VAL A 226 -2.65 17.81 -27.52
CA VAL A 226 -1.65 17.70 -26.46
C VAL A 226 -0.67 16.58 -26.76
N LYS A 227 0.58 16.77 -26.40
CA LYS A 227 1.67 15.81 -26.56
C LYS A 227 2.24 15.44 -25.19
N PHE A 228 2.31 14.17 -24.92
CA PHE A 228 3.02 13.61 -23.77
C PHE A 228 4.51 13.53 -24.10
N MET A 229 5.36 14.18 -23.30
CA MET A 229 6.77 14.38 -23.67
C MET A 229 7.61 13.10 -23.51
N ALA A 230 7.32 12.24 -22.52
CA ALA A 230 8.06 11.00 -22.31
C ALA A 230 7.67 9.92 -23.35
N SER A 231 6.38 9.73 -23.61
CA SER A 231 5.88 8.74 -24.56
C SER A 231 5.92 9.22 -26.03
N ASN A 232 6.08 10.52 -26.25
CA ASN A 232 6.05 11.18 -27.55
C ASN A 232 4.72 11.00 -28.34
N LYS A 233 3.63 10.63 -27.64
CA LYS A 233 2.29 10.42 -28.22
C LYS A 233 1.47 11.70 -28.17
N THR A 234 0.63 11.90 -29.18
CA THR A 234 -0.24 13.09 -29.30
C THR A 234 -1.70 12.65 -29.29
N TYR A 235 -2.53 13.41 -28.56
CA TYR A 235 -3.96 13.18 -28.43
C TYR A 235 -4.71 14.49 -28.47
N GLU A 236 -5.99 14.45 -28.86
CA GLU A 236 -6.89 15.60 -28.82
C GLU A 236 -7.67 15.61 -27.51
N VAL A 237 -7.78 16.77 -26.88
CA VAL A 237 -8.55 16.97 -25.64
C VAL A 237 -10.03 16.97 -25.96
N VAL A 238 -10.73 15.88 -25.61
CA VAL A 238 -12.17 15.72 -25.86
C VAL A 238 -13.04 16.22 -24.71
N GLU A 239 -12.51 16.24 -23.50
CA GLU A 239 -13.14 16.84 -22.33
C GLU A 239 -12.06 17.50 -21.46
N LEU A 240 -12.40 18.67 -20.89
CA LEU A 240 -11.52 19.44 -20.00
C LEU A 240 -12.33 19.96 -18.83
N GLY A 241 -11.78 19.89 -17.62
CA GLY A 241 -12.50 20.35 -16.44
C GLY A 241 -11.69 20.32 -15.16
N TYR A 242 -12.39 20.55 -14.04
CA TYR A 242 -11.86 20.42 -12.69
C TYR A 242 -12.85 19.65 -11.80
N MET A 243 -12.36 19.16 -10.65
CA MET A 243 -13.19 18.46 -9.67
C MET A 243 -13.75 19.42 -8.62
N ASN A 244 -15.06 19.25 -8.26
CA ASN A 244 -15.74 20.11 -7.25
C ASN A 244 -16.93 19.36 -6.59
N PRO A 245 -16.74 18.40 -5.71
CA PRO A 245 -15.93 17.19 -5.92
C PRO A 245 -16.29 16.44 -7.21
N LEU A 246 -17.50 16.68 -7.77
CA LEU A 246 -17.92 16.14 -9.06
C LEU A 246 -17.22 16.89 -10.21
N ARG A 247 -17.13 16.24 -11.36
CA ARG A 247 -16.54 16.82 -12.57
C ARG A 247 -17.31 18.05 -13.04
N LYS A 248 -16.59 19.16 -13.23
CA LYS A 248 -17.11 20.38 -13.88
C LYS A 248 -16.32 20.69 -15.13
N GLN A 249 -16.99 20.64 -16.26
CA GLN A 249 -16.39 20.93 -17.56
C GLN A 249 -16.15 22.43 -17.74
N VAL A 250 -15.03 22.77 -18.36
CA VAL A 250 -14.65 24.14 -18.73
C VAL A 250 -14.05 24.17 -20.14
N LYS A 251 -13.97 25.36 -20.72
CA LYS A 251 -13.38 25.53 -22.06
C LYS A 251 -11.86 25.74 -22.01
N GLU A 252 -11.33 26.23 -20.92
CA GLU A 252 -9.91 26.59 -20.75
C GLU A 252 -9.49 26.44 -19.28
N LEU A 253 -8.28 25.95 -19.04
CA LEU A 253 -7.56 26.00 -17.79
C LEU A 253 -6.21 26.69 -18.01
N LYS A 254 -5.71 27.41 -16.99
CA LYS A 254 -4.52 28.26 -17.06
C LYS A 254 -3.50 27.91 -15.99
N THR A 255 -2.32 28.47 -16.10
CA THR A 255 -1.26 28.40 -15.10
C THR A 255 -1.81 28.46 -13.68
N GLY A 256 -1.36 27.56 -12.81
CA GLY A 256 -1.80 27.39 -11.44
C GLY A 256 -3.10 26.57 -11.27
N ASP A 257 -3.84 26.26 -12.35
CA ASP A 257 -5.03 25.42 -12.24
C ASP A 257 -4.69 23.95 -12.05
N VAL A 258 -5.45 23.30 -11.18
CA VAL A 258 -5.53 21.85 -11.04
C VAL A 258 -6.81 21.39 -11.74
N GLY A 259 -6.69 20.38 -12.62
CA GLY A 259 -7.81 19.91 -13.41
C GLY A 259 -7.61 18.50 -13.97
N TYR A 260 -8.50 18.12 -14.86
CA TYR A 260 -8.43 16.87 -15.61
C TYR A 260 -8.73 17.10 -17.08
N PHE A 261 -8.24 16.21 -17.93
CA PHE A 261 -8.71 16.08 -19.30
C PHE A 261 -8.90 14.61 -19.69
N ALA A 262 -9.83 14.38 -20.62
CA ALA A 262 -9.98 13.14 -21.35
C ALA A 262 -9.47 13.33 -22.79
N ALA A 263 -8.73 12.35 -23.29
CA ALA A 263 -8.13 12.42 -24.62
C ALA A 263 -8.20 11.08 -25.39
N SER A 264 -9.19 10.23 -25.09
CA SER A 264 -9.40 8.91 -25.74
C SER A 264 -8.11 8.04 -25.75
N ILE A 265 -7.35 8.09 -24.67
CA ILE A 265 -6.11 7.34 -24.51
C ILE A 265 -6.48 5.87 -24.33
N LYS A 266 -6.07 5.02 -25.29
CA LYS A 266 -6.35 3.58 -25.29
C LYS A 266 -5.14 2.74 -24.87
N ASP A 267 -3.96 3.32 -24.95
CA ASP A 267 -2.73 2.61 -24.65
C ASP A 267 -2.43 2.60 -23.15
N VAL A 268 -2.09 1.44 -22.62
CA VAL A 268 -1.61 1.28 -21.25
C VAL A 268 -0.15 1.71 -21.20
N PHE A 269 0.12 3.00 -21.06
CA PHE A 269 1.46 3.50 -20.79
C PHE A 269 1.42 4.39 -19.54
N GLN A 270 2.58 4.56 -18.93
CA GLN A 270 2.68 5.34 -17.72
C GLN A 270 2.42 6.82 -18.01
N LEU A 271 1.22 7.31 -17.64
CA LEU A 271 0.84 8.72 -17.77
C LEU A 271 1.36 9.56 -16.61
N VAL A 272 1.35 8.98 -15.43
CA VAL A 272 1.70 9.66 -14.19
C VAL A 272 3.19 10.00 -14.17
N GLY A 273 3.49 11.28 -13.91
CA GLY A 273 4.84 11.83 -13.95
C GLY A 273 5.29 12.33 -15.32
N ASP A 274 4.47 12.15 -16.36
CA ASP A 274 4.77 12.73 -17.69
C ASP A 274 4.37 14.20 -17.75
N THR A 275 5.08 14.94 -18.58
CA THR A 275 4.77 16.33 -18.91
C THR A 275 3.90 16.38 -20.16
N VAL A 276 2.77 17.07 -20.04
CA VAL A 276 1.88 17.37 -21.17
C VAL A 276 2.20 18.76 -21.70
N THR A 277 2.38 18.87 -23.01
CA THR A 277 2.61 20.11 -23.73
C THR A 277 1.68 20.24 -24.92
N ASN A 278 1.55 21.44 -25.49
CA ASN A 278 0.81 21.65 -26.73
C ASN A 278 1.59 21.03 -27.91
N ALA A 279 0.93 20.26 -28.77
CA ALA A 279 1.58 19.59 -29.90
C ALA A 279 2.03 20.55 -31.02
N GLU A 280 1.36 21.70 -31.16
CA GLU A 280 1.67 22.71 -32.17
C GLU A 280 2.78 23.68 -31.72
N ILE A 281 2.80 24.00 -30.40
CA ILE A 281 3.80 24.88 -29.78
C ILE A 281 4.38 24.13 -28.57
N PRO A 282 5.21 23.10 -28.81
CA PRO A 282 5.71 22.28 -27.73
C PRO A 282 6.76 23.01 -26.87
N ALA A 283 6.74 22.76 -25.57
CA ALA A 283 7.81 23.16 -24.67
C ALA A 283 9.11 22.41 -25.00
N LYS A 284 10.24 23.05 -24.75
CA LYS A 284 11.57 22.48 -25.06
C LYS A 284 12.00 21.41 -24.07
N GLU A 285 11.67 21.58 -22.79
CA GLU A 285 12.11 20.72 -21.70
C GLU A 285 10.93 20.22 -20.87
N PRO A 286 10.91 18.93 -20.50
CA PRO A 286 9.91 18.41 -19.61
C PRO A 286 10.06 18.98 -18.20
N LEU A 287 9.00 18.89 -17.41
CA LEU A 287 9.07 19.12 -15.97
C LEU A 287 9.82 17.96 -15.30
N PRO A 288 10.44 18.17 -14.13
CA PRO A 288 10.94 17.07 -13.33
C PRO A 288 9.81 16.07 -13.08
N GLY A 289 10.01 14.84 -13.55
CA GLY A 289 9.03 13.77 -13.33
C GLY A 289 9.17 13.17 -11.94
N TYR A 290 8.20 12.34 -11.56
CA TYR A 290 8.28 11.58 -10.31
C TYR A 290 9.25 10.41 -10.43
N LYS A 291 9.88 10.04 -9.32
CA LYS A 291 10.58 8.76 -9.20
C LYS A 291 9.58 7.63 -9.50
N LYS A 292 10.00 6.59 -10.23
CA LYS A 292 9.11 5.44 -10.46
C LYS A 292 8.85 4.73 -9.14
N ALA A 293 7.60 4.34 -8.92
CA ALA A 293 7.27 3.45 -7.82
C ALA A 293 7.98 2.10 -8.03
N VAL A 294 8.67 1.64 -7.00
CA VAL A 294 9.35 0.34 -7.01
C VAL A 294 8.56 -0.58 -6.09
N PRO A 295 7.98 -1.66 -6.62
CA PRO A 295 7.30 -2.63 -5.78
C PRO A 295 8.24 -3.25 -4.76
N MET A 296 7.77 -3.36 -3.53
CA MET A 296 8.53 -3.91 -2.40
C MET A 296 8.06 -5.31 -2.01
N VAL A 297 6.77 -5.59 -2.22
CA VAL A 297 6.11 -6.83 -1.84
C VAL A 297 5.57 -7.52 -3.08
N PHE A 298 5.79 -8.82 -3.18
CA PHE A 298 5.37 -9.63 -4.33
C PHE A 298 4.53 -10.81 -3.87
N SER A 299 3.40 -11.02 -4.53
CA SER A 299 2.53 -12.17 -4.29
C SER A 299 1.96 -12.71 -5.60
N GLY A 300 1.70 -14.02 -5.66
CA GLY A 300 0.96 -14.62 -6.76
C GLY A 300 -0.55 -14.49 -6.53
N LEU A 301 -1.27 -14.02 -7.53
CA LEU A 301 -2.73 -13.98 -7.56
C LEU A 301 -3.24 -15.01 -8.57
N TYR A 302 -4.07 -15.93 -8.11
CA TYR A 302 -4.63 -17.02 -8.92
C TYR A 302 -6.14 -17.02 -8.80
N PRO A 303 -6.89 -17.18 -9.89
CA PRO A 303 -8.33 -17.36 -9.80
C PRO A 303 -8.63 -18.74 -9.20
N VAL A 304 -9.68 -18.84 -8.40
CA VAL A 304 -10.14 -20.14 -7.86
C VAL A 304 -10.54 -21.07 -8.99
N GLU A 305 -11.23 -20.54 -9.99
CA GLU A 305 -11.64 -21.25 -11.19
C GLU A 305 -10.74 -20.90 -12.38
N ASN A 306 -10.06 -21.88 -12.95
CA ASN A 306 -9.08 -21.65 -14.03
C ASN A 306 -9.66 -20.92 -15.26
N HIS A 307 -10.97 -20.96 -15.49
CA HIS A 307 -11.59 -20.26 -16.62
C HIS A 307 -11.64 -18.73 -16.43
N GLU A 308 -11.54 -18.23 -15.20
CA GLU A 308 -11.53 -16.81 -14.85
C GLU A 308 -10.16 -16.15 -15.07
N TYR A 309 -9.15 -16.88 -15.56
CA TYR A 309 -7.81 -16.32 -15.82
C TYR A 309 -7.83 -15.09 -16.74
N GLN A 310 -8.66 -15.11 -17.79
CA GLN A 310 -8.77 -13.99 -18.71
C GLN A 310 -9.45 -12.80 -18.06
N ASP A 311 -10.46 -13.04 -17.21
CA ASP A 311 -11.17 -11.99 -16.47
C ASP A 311 -10.23 -11.33 -15.45
N LEU A 312 -9.41 -12.12 -14.75
CA LEU A 312 -8.37 -11.60 -13.85
C LEU A 312 -7.35 -10.74 -14.59
N LYS A 313 -6.92 -11.16 -15.80
CA LYS A 313 -6.01 -10.37 -16.63
C LYS A 313 -6.60 -9.01 -16.98
N GLU A 314 -7.85 -8.98 -17.46
CA GLU A 314 -8.54 -7.74 -17.83
C GLU A 314 -8.78 -6.83 -16.61
N ALA A 315 -9.09 -7.41 -15.45
CA ALA A 315 -9.23 -6.66 -14.21
C ALA A 315 -7.90 -6.01 -13.78
N LEU A 316 -6.80 -6.76 -13.82
CA LEU A 316 -5.47 -6.22 -13.51
C LEU A 316 -5.03 -5.13 -14.49
N GLU A 317 -5.31 -5.27 -15.79
CA GLU A 317 -5.04 -4.24 -16.80
C GLU A 317 -5.84 -2.95 -16.51
N LYS A 318 -7.12 -3.06 -16.14
CA LYS A 318 -7.96 -1.91 -15.76
C LYS A 318 -7.50 -1.27 -14.45
N LEU A 319 -7.14 -2.09 -13.44
CA LEU A 319 -6.60 -1.57 -12.18
C LEU A 319 -5.29 -0.81 -12.38
N LYS A 320 -4.41 -1.31 -13.25
CA LYS A 320 -3.14 -0.63 -13.58
C LYS A 320 -3.33 0.76 -14.21
N LEU A 321 -4.45 1.00 -14.89
CA LEU A 321 -4.80 2.34 -15.39
C LEU A 321 -5.18 3.31 -14.27
N ASN A 322 -5.74 2.77 -13.17
CA ASN A 322 -6.14 3.53 -11.99
C ASN A 322 -5.02 3.65 -10.95
N ASP A 323 -4.12 2.67 -10.96
CA ASP A 323 -3.01 2.57 -10.02
C ASP A 323 -1.73 2.17 -10.77
N SER A 324 -0.92 3.17 -11.06
CA SER A 324 0.32 2.99 -11.83
C SER A 324 1.44 2.27 -11.05
N SER A 325 1.27 2.05 -9.76
CA SER A 325 2.27 1.43 -8.89
C SER A 325 2.24 -0.10 -8.95
N ILE A 326 1.09 -0.70 -9.32
CA ILE A 326 0.98 -2.14 -9.48
C ILE A 326 1.75 -2.64 -10.69
N THR A 327 2.50 -3.71 -10.51
CA THR A 327 3.13 -4.47 -11.59
C THR A 327 2.62 -5.91 -11.58
N PHE A 328 2.46 -6.52 -12.74
CA PHE A 328 2.07 -7.92 -12.82
C PHE A 328 2.65 -8.60 -14.07
N GLU A 329 2.99 -9.86 -13.91
CA GLU A 329 3.51 -10.75 -14.96
C GLU A 329 2.79 -12.10 -14.90
N PRO A 330 2.54 -12.76 -16.04
CA PRO A 330 1.96 -14.10 -16.05
C PRO A 330 2.82 -15.08 -15.25
N GLU A 331 2.18 -15.88 -14.41
CA GLU A 331 2.83 -16.92 -13.62
C GLU A 331 2.04 -18.23 -13.76
N ASN A 332 2.74 -19.36 -13.65
CA ASN A 332 2.13 -20.68 -13.65
C ASN A 332 2.63 -21.48 -12.45
N SER A 333 1.71 -21.94 -11.63
CA SER A 333 1.96 -22.82 -10.49
C SER A 333 1.50 -24.24 -10.83
N THR A 334 2.28 -25.23 -10.45
CA THR A 334 1.89 -26.64 -10.61
C THR A 334 0.69 -27.01 -9.72
N ALA A 335 0.50 -26.32 -8.62
CA ALA A 335 -0.60 -26.52 -7.68
C ALA A 335 -1.86 -25.71 -8.03
N LEU A 336 -1.70 -24.43 -8.46
CA LEU A 336 -2.78 -23.47 -8.62
C LEU A 336 -3.15 -23.19 -10.10
N GLY A 337 -2.32 -23.62 -11.05
CA GLY A 337 -2.53 -23.36 -12.48
C GLY A 337 -2.04 -21.97 -12.89
N PHE A 338 -2.73 -21.32 -13.83
CA PHE A 338 -2.35 -20.04 -14.38
C PHE A 338 -2.81 -18.89 -13.50
N GLY A 339 -1.95 -17.93 -13.27
CA GLY A 339 -2.19 -16.73 -12.49
C GLY A 339 -1.22 -15.61 -12.86
N PHE A 340 -1.06 -14.66 -11.96
CA PHE A 340 -0.16 -13.52 -12.14
C PHE A 340 0.70 -13.32 -10.90
N ARG A 341 2.00 -13.09 -11.12
CA ARG A 341 2.90 -12.56 -10.10
C ARG A 341 2.76 -11.06 -10.07
N CYS A 342 2.25 -10.54 -8.95
CA CYS A 342 1.98 -9.11 -8.77
C CYS A 342 2.97 -8.50 -7.79
N GLY A 343 3.39 -7.25 -8.09
CA GLY A 343 4.23 -6.44 -7.22
C GLY A 343 3.43 -5.26 -6.67
N PHE A 344 3.59 -5.01 -5.37
CA PHE A 344 2.85 -4.03 -4.57
C PHE A 344 3.81 -3.13 -3.81
N LEU A 345 3.37 -1.93 -3.43
CA LEU A 345 4.15 -0.99 -2.62
C LEU A 345 4.40 -1.50 -1.20
N GLY A 346 3.40 -2.16 -0.60
CA GLY A 346 3.44 -2.73 0.74
C GLY A 346 2.30 -3.72 0.97
N MET A 347 2.13 -4.16 2.20
CA MET A 347 1.11 -5.14 2.58
C MET A 347 -0.30 -4.58 2.47
N LEU A 348 -0.54 -3.37 2.97
CA LEU A 348 -1.85 -2.73 2.88
C LEU A 348 -2.25 -2.51 1.42
N HIS A 349 -1.30 -2.12 0.56
CA HIS A 349 -1.55 -1.98 -0.87
C HIS A 349 -1.96 -3.33 -1.50
N MET A 350 -1.28 -4.43 -1.14
CA MET A 350 -1.62 -5.78 -1.60
C MET A 350 -3.06 -6.18 -1.20
N GLU A 351 -3.43 -5.98 0.06
CA GLU A 351 -4.77 -6.27 0.56
C GLU A 351 -5.85 -5.46 -0.16
N ILE A 352 -5.61 -4.17 -0.36
CA ILE A 352 -6.54 -3.29 -1.07
C ILE A 352 -6.75 -3.73 -2.51
N ILE A 353 -5.67 -4.06 -3.23
CA ILE A 353 -5.78 -4.54 -4.62
C ILE A 353 -6.53 -5.87 -4.67
N GLN A 354 -6.26 -6.80 -3.76
CA GLN A 354 -7.02 -8.05 -3.68
C GLN A 354 -8.51 -7.78 -3.44
N GLU A 355 -8.84 -6.98 -2.43
CA GLU A 355 -10.22 -6.66 -2.08
C GLU A 355 -10.96 -5.93 -3.22
N ARG A 356 -10.27 -5.06 -3.95
CA ARG A 356 -10.81 -4.42 -5.16
C ARG A 356 -11.09 -5.41 -6.28
N LEU A 357 -10.19 -6.36 -6.54
CA LEU A 357 -10.41 -7.42 -7.53
C LEU A 357 -11.62 -8.28 -7.17
N GLU A 358 -11.79 -8.59 -5.89
CA GLU A 358 -12.93 -9.37 -5.40
C GLU A 358 -14.25 -8.60 -5.48
N ARG A 359 -14.28 -7.32 -5.06
CA ARG A 359 -15.52 -6.52 -4.97
C ARG A 359 -15.92 -5.82 -6.28
N GLU A 360 -14.94 -5.24 -7.00
CA GLU A 360 -15.23 -4.46 -8.21
C GLU A 360 -15.38 -5.34 -9.47
N TYR A 361 -14.73 -6.53 -9.47
CA TYR A 361 -14.69 -7.42 -10.62
C TYR A 361 -15.29 -8.81 -10.35
N ASP A 362 -15.84 -9.04 -9.16
CA ASP A 362 -16.51 -10.30 -8.75
C ASP A 362 -15.61 -11.55 -8.95
N LEU A 363 -14.31 -11.41 -8.66
CA LEU A 363 -13.34 -12.48 -8.80
C LEU A 363 -13.10 -13.17 -7.45
N SER A 364 -13.02 -14.50 -7.47
CA SER A 364 -12.58 -15.27 -6.30
C SER A 364 -11.09 -15.62 -6.45
N LEU A 365 -10.25 -15.14 -5.53
CA LEU A 365 -8.80 -15.21 -5.68
C LEU A 365 -8.12 -16.06 -4.61
N ILE A 366 -7.05 -16.75 -5.00
CA ILE A 366 -6.08 -17.36 -4.11
C ILE A 366 -4.82 -16.51 -4.15
N THR A 367 -4.42 -16.00 -2.98
CA THR A 367 -3.21 -15.20 -2.82
C THR A 367 -2.12 -16.05 -2.19
N THR A 368 -0.92 -16.06 -2.78
CA THR A 368 0.23 -16.74 -2.17
C THR A 368 0.90 -15.85 -1.12
N ALA A 369 1.72 -16.44 -0.26
CA ALA A 369 2.47 -15.68 0.73
C ALA A 369 3.29 -14.55 0.09
N PRO A 370 3.28 -13.34 0.69
CA PRO A 370 4.09 -12.22 0.22
C PRO A 370 5.57 -12.55 0.34
N SER A 371 6.33 -12.10 -0.63
CA SER A 371 7.79 -12.22 -0.68
C SER A 371 8.41 -10.89 -1.10
N VAL A 372 9.72 -10.79 -0.90
CA VAL A 372 10.53 -9.65 -1.34
C VAL A 372 11.40 -10.06 -2.52
N ILE A 373 12.03 -9.11 -3.20
CA ILE A 373 13.02 -9.41 -4.23
C ILE A 373 14.35 -9.75 -3.54
N TYR A 374 14.88 -10.94 -3.82
CA TYR A 374 16.20 -11.36 -3.39
C TYR A 374 17.21 -11.17 -4.52
N LYS A 375 18.39 -10.69 -4.19
CA LYS A 375 19.50 -10.55 -5.12
C LYS A 375 20.46 -11.72 -4.97
N ILE A 376 20.64 -12.48 -6.02
CA ILE A 376 21.46 -13.70 -6.05
C ILE A 376 22.67 -13.47 -6.93
N THR A 377 23.87 -13.66 -6.40
CA THR A 377 25.08 -13.76 -7.19
C THR A 377 25.35 -15.23 -7.45
N LYS A 378 25.37 -15.64 -8.73
CA LYS A 378 25.69 -16.99 -9.14
C LYS A 378 27.20 -17.23 -9.13
N THR A 379 27.60 -18.51 -9.15
CA THR A 379 29.02 -18.92 -9.20
C THR A 379 29.75 -18.52 -10.48
N ASP A 380 29.02 -18.21 -11.55
CA ASP A 380 29.54 -17.65 -12.81
C ASP A 380 29.67 -16.12 -12.81
N GLY A 381 29.30 -15.47 -11.71
CA GLY A 381 29.32 -14.01 -11.53
C GLY A 381 28.07 -13.29 -12.02
N GLU A 382 27.09 -13.99 -12.61
CA GLU A 382 25.81 -13.40 -13.00
C GLU A 382 25.00 -12.99 -11.76
N VAL A 383 24.43 -11.79 -11.79
CA VAL A 383 23.53 -11.29 -10.74
C VAL A 383 22.10 -11.39 -11.25
N VAL A 384 21.27 -12.15 -10.53
CA VAL A 384 19.84 -12.31 -10.81
C VAL A 384 19.00 -11.82 -9.64
N TYR A 385 17.87 -11.21 -9.96
CA TYR A 385 16.87 -10.80 -8.98
C TYR A 385 15.69 -11.75 -9.04
N ILE A 386 15.30 -12.30 -7.89
CA ILE A 386 14.20 -13.25 -7.80
C ILE A 386 13.18 -12.80 -6.78
N ASP A 387 11.93 -12.89 -7.15
CA ASP A 387 10.74 -12.57 -6.34
C ASP A 387 9.97 -13.83 -5.93
N ASN A 388 10.22 -14.96 -6.62
CA ASN A 388 9.54 -16.23 -6.41
C ASN A 388 10.53 -17.29 -5.89
N PRO A 389 10.22 -17.97 -4.75
CA PRO A 389 11.05 -19.05 -4.21
C PRO A 389 11.36 -20.18 -5.18
N THR A 390 10.50 -20.45 -6.17
CA THR A 390 10.71 -21.50 -7.18
C THR A 390 11.84 -21.18 -8.13
N LYS A 391 12.13 -19.90 -8.35
CA LYS A 391 13.22 -19.42 -9.22
C LYS A 391 14.58 -19.40 -8.54
N LEU A 392 14.66 -19.78 -7.24
CA LEU A 392 15.91 -19.76 -6.49
C LEU A 392 16.87 -20.83 -7.05
N PRO A 393 18.07 -20.46 -7.57
CA PRO A 393 19.04 -21.41 -8.06
C PRO A 393 19.44 -22.41 -6.98
N GLU A 394 19.82 -23.64 -7.35
CA GLU A 394 20.32 -24.63 -6.39
C GLU A 394 21.59 -24.16 -5.69
N PRO A 395 21.87 -24.64 -4.46
CA PRO A 395 23.01 -24.19 -3.63
C PRO A 395 24.35 -24.18 -4.35
N GLN A 396 24.58 -25.14 -5.27
CA GLN A 396 25.82 -25.28 -6.01
C GLN A 396 26.07 -24.21 -7.08
N TYR A 397 25.01 -23.53 -7.54
CA TYR A 397 25.07 -22.48 -8.57
C TYR A 397 25.01 -21.07 -7.99
N ARG A 398 25.02 -20.90 -6.67
CA ARG A 398 24.94 -19.60 -6.01
C ARG A 398 26.12 -19.37 -5.09
N GLU A 399 26.76 -18.23 -5.22
CA GLU A 399 27.85 -17.77 -4.36
C GLU A 399 27.30 -16.99 -3.17
N LYS A 400 26.30 -16.13 -3.41
CA LYS A 400 25.80 -15.15 -2.42
C LYS A 400 24.31 -14.94 -2.60
N ILE A 401 23.60 -14.84 -1.47
CA ILE A 401 22.22 -14.38 -1.40
C ILE A 401 22.18 -13.09 -0.58
N GLU A 402 21.50 -12.08 -1.10
CA GLU A 402 21.28 -10.80 -0.44
C GLU A 402 19.78 -10.54 -0.37
N GLU A 403 19.32 -10.03 0.76
CA GLU A 403 17.93 -9.60 0.97
C GLU A 403 17.86 -8.08 1.16
N PRO A 404 16.73 -7.45 0.78
CA PRO A 404 16.54 -6.02 0.96
C PRO A 404 16.37 -5.70 2.44
N TYR A 405 17.06 -4.65 2.89
CA TYR A 405 16.94 -4.09 4.23
C TYR A 405 16.22 -2.73 4.16
N VAL A 406 15.54 -2.41 5.23
CA VAL A 406 14.88 -1.12 5.44
C VAL A 406 15.40 -0.47 6.72
N LYS A 407 15.48 0.85 6.71
CA LYS A 407 15.61 1.65 7.91
C LYS A 407 14.23 1.77 8.54
N VAL A 408 14.11 1.35 9.77
CA VAL A 408 12.86 1.35 10.52
C VAL A 408 12.97 2.39 11.62
N ASN A 409 12.02 3.30 11.69
CA ASN A 409 11.87 4.27 12.76
C ASN A 409 10.58 3.97 13.54
N VAL A 410 10.73 3.74 14.85
CA VAL A 410 9.60 3.47 15.74
C VAL A 410 9.52 4.55 16.81
N ILE A 411 8.42 5.29 16.84
CA ILE A 411 8.12 6.24 17.92
C ILE A 411 7.16 5.59 18.91
N LEU A 412 7.51 5.60 20.20
CA LEU A 412 6.76 4.91 21.24
C LEU A 412 6.99 5.54 22.62
N PRO A 413 6.07 5.33 23.59
CA PRO A 413 6.30 5.71 24.97
C PRO A 413 7.45 4.92 25.61
N ASN A 414 8.23 5.58 26.45
CA ASN A 414 9.45 5.03 27.08
C ASN A 414 9.20 3.69 27.81
N GLU A 415 8.00 3.48 28.38
CA GLU A 415 7.64 2.23 29.08
C GLU A 415 7.67 0.97 28.19
N TYR A 416 7.50 1.11 26.86
CA TYR A 416 7.50 -0.02 25.92
C TYR A 416 8.84 -0.25 25.23
N VAL A 417 9.86 0.59 25.47
CA VAL A 417 11.17 0.52 24.78
C VAL A 417 11.78 -0.87 24.88
N GLY A 418 11.85 -1.44 26.08
CA GLY A 418 12.45 -2.78 26.27
C GLY A 418 11.74 -3.88 25.46
N THR A 419 10.41 -3.87 25.50
CA THR A 419 9.58 -4.87 24.79
C THR A 419 9.71 -4.76 23.27
N ILE A 420 9.78 -3.52 22.75
CA ILE A 420 9.92 -3.29 21.31
C ILE A 420 11.35 -3.53 20.82
N MET A 421 12.37 -3.23 21.64
CA MET A 421 13.75 -3.60 21.32
C MET A 421 13.91 -5.13 21.21
N GLU A 422 13.28 -5.90 22.12
CA GLU A 422 13.25 -7.37 22.04
C GLU A 422 12.55 -7.85 20.75
N LEU A 423 11.41 -7.25 20.38
CA LEU A 423 10.72 -7.55 19.12
C LEU A 423 11.65 -7.32 17.93
N CYS A 424 12.27 -6.15 17.84
CA CYS A 424 13.18 -5.82 16.73
C CYS A 424 14.37 -6.79 16.65
N GLN A 425 14.95 -7.18 17.79
CA GLN A 425 16.04 -8.17 17.82
C GLN A 425 15.58 -9.55 17.36
N THR A 426 14.40 -10.01 17.81
CA THR A 426 13.82 -11.28 17.38
C THR A 426 13.59 -11.32 15.85
N LYS A 427 13.26 -10.17 15.26
CA LYS A 427 13.08 -9.96 13.82
C LYS A 427 14.39 -9.55 13.10
N ARG A 428 15.55 -9.97 13.62
CA ARG A 428 16.89 -9.74 13.04
C ARG A 428 17.26 -8.26 12.84
N GLY A 429 16.63 -7.36 13.62
CA GLY A 429 16.88 -5.93 13.56
C GLY A 429 18.27 -5.58 14.08
N ILE A 430 18.98 -4.72 13.36
CA ILE A 430 20.26 -4.14 13.71
C ILE A 430 19.99 -2.77 14.33
N TYR A 431 20.21 -2.65 15.64
CA TYR A 431 20.07 -1.39 16.36
C TYR A 431 21.01 -0.32 15.78
N LYS A 432 20.49 0.90 15.56
CA LYS A 432 21.25 2.05 15.08
C LYS A 432 21.32 3.15 16.12
N ASN A 433 20.16 3.64 16.55
CA ASN A 433 20.09 4.80 17.42
C ASN A 433 18.82 4.75 18.29
N MET A 434 18.88 5.48 19.40
CA MET A 434 17.74 5.77 20.25
C MET A 434 17.84 7.25 20.69
N SER A 435 16.80 8.00 20.45
CA SER A 435 16.71 9.41 20.85
C SER A 435 15.42 9.65 21.63
N TYR A 436 15.51 10.46 22.68
CA TYR A 436 14.34 10.93 23.40
C TYR A 436 13.76 12.14 22.63
N LEU A 437 12.52 12.03 22.20
CA LEU A 437 11.80 13.11 21.54
C LEU A 437 11.27 14.10 22.60
N ASP A 438 10.82 13.57 23.72
CA ASP A 438 10.38 14.34 24.88
C ASP A 438 10.57 13.50 26.18
N SER A 439 10.00 13.93 27.30
CA SER A 439 10.12 13.23 28.59
C SER A 439 9.42 11.86 28.64
N VAL A 440 8.54 11.57 27.69
CA VAL A 440 7.65 10.39 27.67
C VAL A 440 7.92 9.49 26.47
N ARG A 441 8.32 10.05 25.30
CA ARG A 441 8.44 9.34 24.03
C ARG A 441 9.88 9.21 23.55
N VAL A 442 10.13 8.09 22.90
CA VAL A 442 11.44 7.69 22.36
C VAL A 442 11.29 7.32 20.90
N SER A 443 12.25 7.71 20.09
CA SER A 443 12.45 7.21 18.72
C SER A 443 13.52 6.13 18.73
N LEU A 444 13.20 4.95 18.20
CA LEU A 444 14.11 3.84 17.99
C LEU A 444 14.39 3.67 16.51
N GLU A 445 15.66 3.71 16.15
CA GLU A 445 16.11 3.49 14.78
C GLU A 445 16.75 2.10 14.64
N TYR A 446 16.22 1.30 13.73
CA TYR A 446 16.73 -0.01 13.39
C TYR A 446 16.94 -0.15 11.89
N GLU A 447 17.78 -1.07 11.51
CA GLU A 447 17.89 -1.54 10.14
C GLU A 447 17.49 -3.01 10.14
N MET A 448 16.42 -3.34 9.39
CA MET A 448 15.77 -4.65 9.44
C MET A 448 15.61 -5.24 8.05
N PRO A 449 15.61 -6.57 7.91
CA PRO A 449 15.21 -7.20 6.66
C PRO A 449 13.76 -6.86 6.33
N LEU A 450 13.50 -6.43 5.10
CA LEU A 450 12.12 -6.10 4.67
C LEU A 450 11.17 -7.29 4.83
N SER A 451 11.65 -8.51 4.58
CA SER A 451 10.86 -9.74 4.76
C SER A 451 10.31 -9.93 6.18
N GLU A 452 11.02 -9.45 7.21
CA GLU A 452 10.55 -9.52 8.60
C GLU A 452 9.59 -8.40 8.96
N VAL A 453 9.69 -7.25 8.26
CA VAL A 453 8.82 -6.09 8.49
C VAL A 453 7.44 -6.30 7.86
N ILE A 454 7.38 -6.86 6.64
CA ILE A 454 6.12 -7.13 5.95
C ILE A 454 5.32 -8.29 6.54
N THR A 455 5.93 -9.13 7.39
CA THR A 455 5.26 -10.25 8.06
C THR A 455 4.99 -9.90 9.51
N GLU A 456 3.74 -9.59 9.87
CA GLU A 456 3.25 -9.48 11.26
C GLU A 456 3.98 -8.48 12.20
N PHE A 457 5.07 -7.84 11.73
CA PHE A 457 5.82 -6.93 12.60
C PHE A 457 4.96 -5.77 13.10
N TYR A 458 4.14 -5.21 12.22
CA TYR A 458 3.24 -4.10 12.55
C TYR A 458 2.20 -4.51 13.61
N ASP A 459 1.59 -5.66 13.45
CA ASP A 459 0.57 -6.17 14.39
C ASP A 459 1.17 -6.48 15.75
N GLN A 460 2.35 -7.11 15.76
CA GLN A 460 3.10 -7.37 17.00
C GLN A 460 3.56 -6.06 17.66
N LEU A 461 3.97 -5.07 16.87
CA LEU A 461 4.34 -3.75 17.36
C LEU A 461 3.16 -3.09 18.08
N LYS A 462 2.00 -3.03 17.42
CA LYS A 462 0.76 -2.46 17.96
C LYS A 462 0.28 -3.23 19.19
N SER A 463 0.23 -4.55 19.13
CA SER A 463 -0.19 -5.38 20.25
C SER A 463 0.71 -5.18 21.49
N ARG A 464 2.04 -5.24 21.33
CA ARG A 464 3.00 -5.11 22.43
C ARG A 464 3.09 -3.71 23.01
N SER A 465 2.74 -2.69 22.23
CA SER A 465 2.70 -1.29 22.69
C SER A 465 1.29 -0.81 23.05
N LYS A 466 0.28 -1.69 23.08
CA LYS A 466 -1.13 -1.35 23.31
C LYS A 466 -1.65 -0.28 22.33
N GLY A 467 -1.15 -0.28 21.11
CA GLY A 467 -1.53 0.66 20.06
C GLY A 467 -0.73 1.97 20.03
N TYR A 468 0.13 2.22 21.02
CA TYR A 468 0.84 3.50 21.13
C TYR A 468 2.07 3.64 20.23
N ALA A 469 2.67 2.55 19.76
CA ALA A 469 3.82 2.66 18.87
C ALA A 469 3.40 2.98 17.43
N SER A 470 4.08 3.92 16.81
CA SER A 470 3.98 4.21 15.38
C SER A 470 5.25 3.75 14.65
N LEU A 471 5.06 3.35 13.40
CA LEU A 471 6.11 2.78 12.54
C LEU A 471 6.18 3.56 11.25
N ASP A 472 7.41 3.86 10.85
CA ASP A 472 7.76 4.28 9.50
C ASP A 472 8.99 3.51 9.03
N TYR A 473 9.10 3.24 7.72
CA TYR A 473 10.26 2.55 7.17
C TYR A 473 10.63 3.06 5.77
N GLU A 474 11.92 3.07 5.50
CA GLU A 474 12.49 3.49 4.22
C GLU A 474 13.44 2.41 3.69
N TYR A 475 13.41 2.16 2.38
CA TYR A 475 14.36 1.25 1.74
C TYR A 475 15.81 1.71 1.98
N SER A 476 16.68 0.75 2.37
CA SER A 476 18.11 1.00 2.59
C SER A 476 18.95 0.40 1.46
N ASP A 477 19.37 -0.85 1.62
CA ASP A 477 20.25 -1.53 0.67
C ASP A 477 20.07 -3.06 0.78
N TYR A 478 20.71 -3.80 -0.12
CA TYR A 478 20.79 -5.25 -0.04
C TYR A 478 21.92 -5.70 0.87
N LYS A 479 21.64 -6.66 1.77
CA LYS A 479 22.64 -7.27 2.64
C LYS A 479 22.68 -8.78 2.50
N ARG A 480 23.90 -9.33 2.56
CA ARG A 480 24.10 -10.76 2.57
C ARG A 480 23.42 -11.41 3.78
N SER A 481 22.69 -12.50 3.52
CA SER A 481 21.99 -13.26 4.56
C SER A 481 22.03 -14.76 4.27
N ASP A 482 22.00 -15.58 5.32
CA ASP A 482 21.97 -17.05 5.20
C ASP A 482 20.53 -17.54 5.01
N LEU A 483 20.05 -17.40 3.78
CA LEU A 483 18.69 -17.74 3.40
C LEU A 483 18.62 -19.13 2.76
N VAL A 484 17.52 -19.82 3.06
CA VAL A 484 17.23 -21.15 2.52
C VAL A 484 15.79 -21.20 1.99
N LYS A 485 15.60 -22.00 0.94
CA LYS A 485 14.26 -22.32 0.46
C LYS A 485 13.67 -23.41 1.34
N LEU A 486 12.51 -23.14 1.90
CA LEU A 486 11.67 -24.08 2.65
C LEU A 486 10.58 -24.59 1.71
N ASP A 487 10.68 -25.84 1.30
CA ASP A 487 9.69 -26.52 0.47
C ASP A 487 8.67 -27.26 1.33
N VAL A 488 7.38 -27.15 0.97
CA VAL A 488 6.29 -27.91 1.59
C VAL A 488 5.87 -29.04 0.69
N MET A 489 5.79 -30.25 1.26
CA MET A 489 5.36 -31.44 0.54
C MET A 489 4.09 -32.03 1.18
N LEU A 490 3.11 -32.34 0.37
CA LEU A 490 1.88 -33.01 0.77
C LEU A 490 1.84 -34.43 0.18
N ALA A 491 1.77 -35.44 1.05
CA ALA A 491 1.84 -36.86 0.66
C ALA A 491 3.06 -37.28 -0.15
N GLY A 492 4.12 -36.45 -0.18
CA GLY A 492 5.36 -36.65 -0.91
C GLY A 492 5.50 -35.76 -2.16
N ASP A 493 4.42 -35.07 -2.59
CA ASP A 493 4.43 -34.17 -3.72
C ASP A 493 4.73 -32.73 -3.25
N PRO A 494 5.66 -31.99 -3.88
CA PRO A 494 5.93 -30.61 -3.55
C PRO A 494 4.78 -29.71 -3.97
N VAL A 495 4.45 -28.74 -3.12
CA VAL A 495 3.46 -27.69 -3.39
C VAL A 495 4.20 -26.36 -3.50
N ASP A 496 4.47 -25.94 -4.71
CA ASP A 496 5.27 -24.76 -5.04
C ASP A 496 4.70 -23.45 -4.46
N ALA A 497 3.39 -23.30 -4.46
CA ALA A 497 2.69 -22.15 -3.90
C ALA A 497 2.83 -21.99 -2.37
N LEU A 498 3.26 -23.04 -1.66
CA LEU A 498 3.53 -23.01 -0.22
C LEU A 498 5.03 -22.90 0.10
N SER A 499 5.90 -22.88 -0.92
CA SER A 499 7.34 -22.71 -0.72
C SER A 499 7.66 -21.27 -0.34
N THR A 500 8.61 -21.08 0.58
CA THR A 500 9.04 -19.75 1.02
C THR A 500 10.54 -19.68 1.20
N ILE A 501 11.12 -18.47 1.17
CA ILE A 501 12.53 -18.23 1.50
C ILE A 501 12.58 -17.70 2.93
N VAL A 502 13.35 -18.35 3.78
CA VAL A 502 13.48 -18.03 5.21
C VAL A 502 14.94 -18.02 5.65
N HIS A 503 15.22 -17.33 6.74
CA HIS A 503 16.55 -17.41 7.34
C HIS A 503 16.81 -18.83 7.89
N ARG A 504 18.03 -19.34 7.74
CA ARG A 504 18.38 -20.72 8.13
C ARG A 504 18.06 -21.01 9.58
N ASP A 505 18.35 -20.08 10.49
CA ASP A 505 18.14 -20.27 11.93
C ASP A 505 16.64 -20.38 12.29
N SER A 506 15.77 -19.69 11.58
CA SER A 506 14.31 -19.72 11.80
C SER A 506 13.61 -20.86 11.04
N ALA A 507 14.28 -21.47 10.06
CA ALA A 507 13.68 -22.42 9.12
C ALA A 507 12.99 -23.62 9.80
N PHE A 508 13.57 -24.17 10.87
CA PHE A 508 12.97 -25.27 11.63
C PHE A 508 11.68 -24.83 12.31
N HIS A 509 11.70 -23.70 12.99
CA HIS A 509 10.54 -23.17 13.71
C HIS A 509 9.39 -22.81 12.77
N VAL A 510 9.70 -22.10 11.68
CA VAL A 510 8.74 -21.77 10.62
C VAL A 510 8.15 -23.04 10.01
N GLY A 511 8.99 -24.02 9.66
CA GLY A 511 8.54 -25.31 9.12
C GLY A 511 7.64 -26.09 10.07
N GLN A 512 7.91 -26.05 11.36
CA GLN A 512 7.10 -26.72 12.39
C GLN A 512 5.74 -26.04 12.55
N LYS A 513 5.69 -24.70 12.67
CA LYS A 513 4.45 -23.94 12.75
C LYS A 513 3.60 -24.16 11.50
N LEU A 514 4.20 -24.01 10.30
CA LEU A 514 3.51 -24.17 9.03
C LEU A 514 2.91 -25.58 8.89
N THR A 515 3.68 -26.63 9.16
CA THR A 515 3.14 -28.01 9.06
C THR A 515 2.06 -28.28 10.08
N SER A 516 2.12 -27.68 11.28
CA SER A 516 1.08 -27.80 12.31
C SER A 516 -0.21 -27.09 11.89
N LYS A 517 -0.11 -25.87 11.37
CA LYS A 517 -1.27 -25.11 10.89
C LYS A 517 -1.93 -25.77 9.68
N LEU A 518 -1.15 -26.21 8.71
CA LEU A 518 -1.65 -26.99 7.57
C LEU A 518 -2.37 -28.29 7.99
N LYS A 519 -1.94 -28.96 9.06
CA LYS A 519 -2.62 -30.13 9.59
C LYS A 519 -4.02 -29.83 10.12
N GLU A 520 -4.28 -28.64 10.63
CA GLU A 520 -5.60 -28.20 11.11
C GLU A 520 -6.53 -27.88 9.96
N ILE A 521 -6.01 -27.25 8.90
CA ILE A 521 -6.76 -26.77 7.75
C ILE A 521 -7.04 -27.88 6.74
N ILE A 522 -6.05 -28.75 6.45
CA ILE A 522 -6.22 -29.80 5.45
C ILE A 522 -7.22 -30.85 5.94
N PRO A 523 -8.33 -31.08 5.21
CA PRO A 523 -9.37 -32.01 5.62
C PRO A 523 -8.84 -33.46 5.59
N ARG A 524 -9.41 -34.30 6.47
CA ARG A 524 -9.11 -35.75 6.47
C ARG A 524 -9.59 -36.37 5.16
N GLN A 525 -8.68 -37.08 4.53
CA GLN A 525 -8.95 -37.80 3.28
C GLN A 525 -9.00 -39.30 3.51
N MET A 526 -9.27 -40.08 2.46
CA MET A 526 -9.40 -41.55 2.54
C MET A 526 -8.04 -42.23 2.85
N PHE A 527 -6.92 -41.49 2.73
CA PHE A 527 -5.59 -41.93 3.07
C PHE A 527 -4.91 -40.93 4.03
N GLU A 528 -3.81 -41.35 4.64
CA GLU A 528 -3.03 -40.48 5.51
C GLU A 528 -2.22 -39.49 4.68
N VAL A 529 -2.37 -38.20 4.95
CA VAL A 529 -1.62 -37.13 4.30
C VAL A 529 -0.45 -36.75 5.20
N ALA A 530 0.76 -37.03 4.75
CA ALA A 530 1.97 -36.55 5.37
C ALA A 530 2.24 -35.12 4.91
N ILE A 531 2.34 -34.17 5.83
CA ILE A 531 2.73 -32.78 5.60
C ILE A 531 4.16 -32.64 6.05
N GLN A 532 5.05 -32.23 5.16
CA GLN A 532 6.48 -32.16 5.41
C GLN A 532 7.04 -30.82 4.97
N ALA A 533 7.89 -30.23 5.80
CA ALA A 533 8.71 -29.09 5.42
C ALA A 533 10.15 -29.57 5.21
N SER A 534 10.79 -29.16 4.10
CA SER A 534 12.13 -29.63 3.75
C SER A 534 13.02 -28.50 3.22
N ILE A 535 14.33 -28.65 3.38
CA ILE A 535 15.37 -27.79 2.85
C ILE A 535 16.28 -28.66 1.99
N GLY A 536 16.36 -28.36 0.68
CA GLY A 536 17.19 -29.13 -0.25
C GLY A 536 16.89 -30.64 -0.24
N GLY A 537 15.60 -31.01 -0.11
CA GLY A 537 15.14 -32.39 -0.03
C GLY A 537 15.24 -33.05 1.37
N ARG A 538 15.92 -32.42 2.34
CA ARG A 538 15.97 -32.93 3.71
C ARG A 538 14.78 -32.44 4.52
N VAL A 539 13.96 -33.37 4.98
CA VAL A 539 12.79 -33.07 5.84
C VAL A 539 13.27 -32.57 7.20
N ILE A 540 12.82 -31.37 7.59
CA ILE A 540 13.13 -30.75 8.89
C ILE A 540 11.93 -30.76 9.85
N ALA A 541 10.70 -30.71 9.34
CA ALA A 541 9.48 -30.80 10.14
C ALA A 541 8.46 -31.69 9.43
N ARG A 542 7.64 -32.42 10.23
CA ARG A 542 6.63 -33.33 9.69
C ARG A 542 5.44 -33.42 10.63
N THR A 543 4.25 -33.35 10.05
CA THR A 543 2.98 -33.69 10.70
C THR A 543 2.17 -34.61 9.79
N ASN A 544 1.13 -35.25 10.33
CA ASN A 544 0.28 -36.15 9.54
C ASN A 544 -1.20 -35.85 9.81
N VAL A 545 -1.99 -35.75 8.76
CA VAL A 545 -3.45 -35.77 8.82
C VAL A 545 -3.93 -37.21 8.73
N LYS A 546 -4.59 -37.69 9.78
CA LYS A 546 -5.06 -39.10 9.84
C LYS A 546 -6.13 -39.37 8.79
N ALA A 547 -6.04 -40.52 8.14
CA ALA A 547 -7.06 -40.96 7.19
C ALA A 547 -8.46 -41.08 7.82
N MET A 548 -9.52 -40.83 7.04
CA MET A 548 -10.88 -41.18 7.43
C MET A 548 -10.94 -42.67 7.72
N ARG A 549 -11.53 -43.02 8.86
CA ARG A 549 -11.78 -44.44 9.22
C ARG A 549 -13.24 -44.76 8.97
N LYS A 550 -13.50 -45.64 8.02
CA LYS A 550 -14.77 -46.34 7.96
C LYS A 550 -14.71 -47.52 8.92
N ASN A 551 -15.64 -47.63 9.85
CA ASN A 551 -15.69 -48.79 10.76
C ASN A 551 -16.13 -50.04 9.98
N VAL A 552 -15.17 -50.75 9.41
CA VAL A 552 -15.42 -51.97 8.62
C VAL A 552 -15.80 -53.16 9.50
N LEU A 553 -15.70 -53.00 10.84
CA LEU A 553 -16.00 -54.04 11.81
C LEU A 553 -17.44 -54.00 12.35
N ASP A 554 -18.19 -52.91 12.10
CA ASP A 554 -19.60 -52.76 12.55
C ASP A 554 -20.53 -53.89 12.10
N LYS A 555 -20.25 -54.48 10.95
CA LYS A 555 -21.03 -55.62 10.41
C LYS A 555 -20.47 -56.99 10.78
N CYS A 556 -19.45 -57.05 11.66
CA CYS A 556 -18.86 -58.29 12.11
C CYS A 556 -19.48 -58.69 13.46
N TYR A 557 -20.62 -59.40 13.40
CA TYR A 557 -21.22 -60.07 14.55
C TYR A 557 -20.41 -61.34 14.87
N GLY A 558 -19.91 -61.48 16.11
CA GLY A 558 -19.20 -62.66 16.60
C GLY A 558 -17.67 -62.52 16.69
N GLY A 559 -17.04 -63.44 17.43
CA GLY A 559 -15.62 -63.40 17.83
C GLY A 559 -14.60 -63.86 16.78
N ASP A 560 -14.95 -63.85 15.45
CA ASP A 560 -13.99 -64.24 14.40
C ASP A 560 -12.86 -63.23 14.21
N ILE A 561 -11.77 -63.47 14.92
CA ILE A 561 -10.57 -62.65 14.90
C ILE A 561 -9.90 -62.67 13.53
N THR A 562 -9.96 -63.80 12.81
CA THR A 562 -9.35 -63.98 11.50
C THR A 562 -10.01 -63.11 10.44
N ARG A 563 -11.34 -63.05 10.44
CA ARG A 563 -12.16 -62.23 9.54
C ARG A 563 -11.94 -60.72 9.83
N LYS A 564 -11.84 -60.34 11.12
CA LYS A 564 -11.53 -58.96 11.54
C LYS A 564 -10.15 -58.53 11.03
N LYS A 565 -9.12 -59.37 11.21
CA LYS A 565 -7.76 -59.10 10.67
C LYS A 565 -7.76 -58.92 9.16
N LYS A 566 -8.41 -59.83 8.42
CA LYS A 566 -8.48 -59.81 6.97
C LYS A 566 -9.19 -58.58 6.41
N LEU A 567 -10.25 -58.09 7.09
CA LEU A 567 -10.93 -56.85 6.73
C LEU A 567 -10.05 -55.59 6.99
N LEU A 568 -9.35 -55.58 8.10
CA LEU A 568 -8.38 -54.48 8.42
C LEU A 568 -7.20 -54.45 7.44
N GLU A 569 -6.68 -55.61 7.03
CA GLU A 569 -5.62 -55.72 6.03
C GLU A 569 -6.09 -55.26 4.63
N LYS A 570 -7.31 -55.64 4.21
CA LYS A 570 -7.93 -55.14 2.98
C LYS A 570 -8.10 -53.61 3.02
N GLN A 571 -8.56 -53.07 4.15
CA GLN A 571 -8.68 -51.63 4.33
C GLN A 571 -7.31 -50.93 4.22
N LYS A 572 -6.26 -51.49 4.86
CA LYS A 572 -4.90 -50.98 4.80
C LYS A 572 -4.34 -51.02 3.37
N ALA A 573 -4.55 -52.11 2.66
CA ALA A 573 -4.14 -52.27 1.26
C ALA A 573 -4.89 -51.29 0.33
N GLY A 574 -6.22 -51.12 0.53
CA GLY A 574 -7.03 -50.13 -0.19
C GLY A 574 -6.56 -48.71 0.01
N LYS A 575 -6.25 -48.31 1.24
CA LYS A 575 -5.69 -46.98 1.58
C LYS A 575 -4.31 -46.77 0.94
N LYS A 576 -3.46 -47.80 0.89
CA LYS A 576 -2.16 -47.73 0.22
C LYS A 576 -2.28 -47.49 -1.30
N ARG A 577 -3.27 -48.15 -1.95
CA ARG A 577 -3.58 -47.91 -3.37
C ARG A 577 -4.15 -46.53 -3.60
N MET A 578 -5.06 -46.04 -2.77
CA MET A 578 -5.60 -44.69 -2.87
C MET A 578 -4.54 -43.62 -2.71
N LYS A 579 -3.55 -43.82 -1.82
CA LYS A 579 -2.41 -42.90 -1.66
C LYS A 579 -1.54 -42.81 -2.91
N SER A 580 -1.45 -43.87 -3.73
CA SER A 580 -0.62 -43.90 -4.95
C SER A 580 -1.32 -43.29 -6.17
N VAL A 581 -2.62 -42.97 -6.09
CA VAL A 581 -3.43 -42.47 -7.22
C VAL A 581 -4.15 -41.18 -6.89
N GLY A 582 -4.44 -40.91 -5.59
CA GLY A 582 -5.18 -39.73 -5.16
C GLY A 582 -4.31 -38.50 -5.01
N ARG A 583 -4.72 -37.40 -5.61
CA ARG A 583 -4.16 -36.09 -5.31
C ARG A 583 -4.74 -35.57 -3.98
N VAL A 584 -3.93 -34.80 -3.24
CA VAL A 584 -4.39 -34.16 -2.01
C VAL A 584 -5.17 -32.91 -2.40
N GLU A 585 -6.43 -32.84 -1.97
CA GLU A 585 -7.22 -31.61 -2.07
C GLU A 585 -6.69 -30.60 -1.05
N VAL A 586 -6.21 -29.46 -1.53
CA VAL A 586 -5.69 -28.37 -0.71
C VAL A 586 -6.72 -27.25 -0.71
N PRO A 587 -7.35 -26.95 0.42
CA PRO A 587 -8.32 -25.85 0.48
C PRO A 587 -7.60 -24.49 0.37
N GLN A 588 -8.34 -23.47 -0.02
CA GLN A 588 -7.83 -22.11 -0.23
C GLN A 588 -7.15 -21.56 1.03
N GLU A 589 -7.72 -21.81 2.19
CA GLU A 589 -7.20 -21.37 3.50
C GLU A 589 -5.80 -21.92 3.80
N ALA A 590 -5.41 -23.03 3.18
CA ALA A 590 -4.07 -23.59 3.35
C ALA A 590 -2.97 -22.69 2.76
N PHE A 591 -3.26 -21.96 1.69
CA PHE A 591 -2.31 -21.02 1.08
C PHE A 591 -2.17 -19.76 1.93
N MET A 592 -3.25 -19.35 2.61
CA MET A 592 -3.24 -18.26 3.58
C MET A 592 -2.53 -18.63 4.89
N ALA A 593 -2.42 -19.93 5.22
CA ALA A 593 -1.75 -20.39 6.43
C ALA A 593 -0.27 -19.98 6.52
N VAL A 594 0.37 -19.74 5.38
CA VAL A 594 1.76 -19.24 5.34
C VAL A 594 1.83 -17.81 5.86
N LEU A 595 0.76 -17.00 5.65
CA LEU A 595 0.65 -15.61 6.11
C LEU A 595 0.51 -15.50 7.63
N SER A 596 -0.18 -16.46 8.24
CA SER A 596 -0.56 -16.42 9.65
C SER A 596 0.32 -17.30 10.56
N ILE A 597 1.59 -17.55 10.18
CA ILE A 597 2.53 -18.38 10.98
C ILE A 597 2.90 -17.73 12.31
N GLY A 598 2.67 -16.44 12.49
CA GLY A 598 3.05 -15.67 13.67
C GLY A 598 1.95 -15.34 14.66
N GLU A 599 0.71 -15.72 14.41
CA GLU A 599 -0.44 -15.35 15.26
C GLU A 599 -0.54 -16.07 16.62
N ASP A 600 0.43 -16.92 17.02
CA ASP A 600 0.47 -17.64 18.32
C ASP A 600 1.65 -17.22 19.21
#